data_367dc776419d0b60772eb169101ad783
#
_entry.id   367dc776419d0b60772eb169101ad783
#
_cell.length_a   1.000
_cell.length_b   1.000
_cell.length_c   1.000
_cell.angle_alpha   90.00
_cell.angle_beta   90.00
_cell.angle_gamma   90.00
#
_symmetry.space_group_name_H-M   'P 1'
#
loop_
_entity.id
_entity.type
_entity.pdbx_description
1 polymer ?
#
loop_
_entity_poly.entity_id
_entity_poly.type
_entity_poly.pdbx_seq_one_letter_code
_entity_poly.pdbx_strand_id
1 'polypeptide(L)'
;VDAALHAVGLQGFEHRPVGTLSSGQLQRALFARLLVQDAGIILLDEPFNAVDSKTTAGLITLVQQWQRQGRTVIAVLHDDAQVKEYFPQTLLLARECIAWGDTADVLTSANLARARTMAEAWDETAAICDIDGQVNGQDFDTLLAQRLAATA
;
A
#
# COMPACT_ATOMS: atom_id res chain seq x y z
N VAL A 1 0.71 -1.35 24.48
CA VAL A 1 0.89 0.00 23.89
C VAL A 1 2.37 0.37 23.92
N ASP A 2 3.04 0.33 25.06
CA ASP A 2 4.44 0.78 25.23
C ASP A 2 5.43 0.08 24.28
N ALA A 3 5.32 -1.24 24.13
CA ALA A 3 6.13 -2.00 23.19
C ALA A 3 5.93 -1.54 21.73
N ALA A 4 4.70 -1.18 21.36
CA ALA A 4 4.41 -0.68 20.01
C ALA A 4 4.98 0.72 19.77
N LEU A 5 4.89 1.63 20.75
CA LEU A 5 5.51 2.95 20.70
C LEU A 5 7.04 2.85 20.65
N HIS A 6 7.60 1.92 21.43
CA HIS A 6 9.05 1.62 21.37
C HIS A 6 9.47 1.17 19.97
N ALA A 7 8.73 0.23 19.37
CA ALA A 7 9.04 -0.33 18.05
C ALA A 7 9.10 0.73 16.93
N VAL A 8 8.35 1.82 17.07
CA VAL A 8 8.33 2.93 16.11
C VAL A 8 9.15 4.15 16.56
N GLY A 9 9.90 4.05 17.66
CA GLY A 9 10.75 5.14 18.19
C GLY A 9 9.96 6.32 18.74
N LEU A 10 8.82 6.07 19.40
CA LEU A 10 7.98 7.07 20.07
C LEU A 10 7.91 6.86 21.58
N GLN A 11 8.97 6.36 22.22
CA GLN A 11 9.05 6.28 23.68
C GLN A 11 8.90 7.68 24.30
N GLY A 12 8.13 7.78 25.38
CA GLY A 12 7.87 9.03 26.08
C GLY A 12 6.81 9.91 25.41
N PHE A 13 6.11 9.38 24.38
CA PHE A 13 5.03 10.09 23.70
C PHE A 13 3.63 9.62 24.13
N GLU A 14 3.53 8.71 25.10
CA GLU A 14 2.30 8.00 25.50
C GLU A 14 1.15 8.95 25.86
N HIS A 15 1.49 10.11 26.45
CA HIS A 15 0.51 11.11 26.89
C HIS A 15 0.47 12.37 26.04
N ARG A 16 1.20 12.40 24.91
CA ARG A 16 1.17 13.57 24.03
C ARG A 16 -0.12 13.61 23.21
N PRO A 17 -0.81 14.77 23.17
CA PRO A 17 -1.95 14.96 22.29
C PRO A 17 -1.55 14.74 20.82
N VAL A 18 -2.35 14.00 20.06
CA VAL A 18 -2.07 13.67 18.65
C VAL A 18 -1.84 14.92 17.80
N GLY A 19 -2.61 16.01 18.06
CA GLY A 19 -2.47 17.29 17.34
C GLY A 19 -1.14 18.03 17.57
N THR A 20 -0.28 17.57 18.50
CA THR A 20 1.05 18.16 18.73
C THR A 20 2.17 17.38 18.06
N LEU A 21 1.84 16.30 17.37
CA LEU A 21 2.81 15.46 16.66
C LEU A 21 3.17 16.08 15.31
N SER A 22 4.45 15.99 14.91
CA SER A 22 4.82 16.24 13.52
C SER A 22 4.22 15.17 12.59
N SER A 23 4.17 15.43 11.27
CA SER A 23 3.66 14.47 10.28
C SER A 23 4.37 13.11 10.39
N GLY A 24 5.69 13.08 10.49
CA GLY A 24 6.46 11.84 10.67
C GLY A 24 6.23 11.16 12.03
N GLN A 25 5.97 11.92 13.10
CA GLN A 25 5.58 11.35 14.40
C GLN A 25 4.19 10.77 14.35
N LEU A 26 3.24 11.45 13.69
CA LEU A 26 1.88 10.95 13.48
C LEU A 26 1.91 9.65 12.68
N GLN A 27 2.68 9.61 11.59
CA GLN A 27 2.81 8.40 10.78
C GLN A 27 3.33 7.20 11.59
N ARG A 28 4.37 7.42 12.41
CA ARG A 28 4.88 6.39 13.32
C ARG A 28 3.84 5.96 14.37
N ALA A 29 3.03 6.90 14.88
CA ALA A 29 1.95 6.58 15.82
C ALA A 29 0.85 5.71 15.16
N LEU A 30 0.54 5.96 13.88
CA LEU A 30 -0.37 5.11 13.11
C LEU A 30 0.18 3.69 12.94
N PHE A 31 1.47 3.52 12.67
CA PHE A 31 2.11 2.20 12.64
C PHE A 31 2.09 1.51 14.02
N ALA A 32 2.33 2.26 15.11
CA ALA A 32 2.18 1.71 16.46
C ALA A 32 0.75 1.21 16.73
N ARG A 33 -0.26 1.93 16.26
CA ARG A 33 -1.66 1.49 16.32
C ARG A 33 -1.88 0.18 15.58
N LEU A 34 -1.34 0.04 14.36
CA LEU A 34 -1.44 -1.21 13.58
C LEU A 34 -0.77 -2.39 14.30
N LEU A 35 0.37 -2.17 14.97
CA LEU A 35 1.02 -3.20 15.79
C LEU A 35 0.11 -3.67 16.96
N VAL A 36 -0.62 -2.75 17.57
CA VAL A 36 -1.55 -3.10 18.67
C VAL A 36 -2.81 -3.78 18.16
N GLN A 37 -3.31 -3.41 16.97
CA GLN A 37 -4.50 -4.00 16.37
C GLN A 37 -4.30 -5.47 15.96
N ASP A 38 -3.08 -5.88 15.68
CA ASP A 38 -2.69 -7.26 15.33
C ASP A 38 -3.55 -7.89 14.21
N ALA A 39 -3.94 -7.10 13.22
CA ALA A 39 -4.82 -7.52 12.14
C ALA A 39 -4.11 -8.44 11.13
N GLY A 40 -4.84 -9.41 10.57
CA GLY A 40 -4.34 -10.30 9.50
C GLY A 40 -4.23 -9.60 8.14
N ILE A 41 -5.04 -8.54 7.90
CA ILE A 41 -5.02 -7.71 6.69
C ILE A 41 -4.73 -6.28 7.10
N ILE A 42 -3.76 -5.66 6.45
CA ILE A 42 -3.28 -4.30 6.73
C ILE A 42 -3.37 -3.50 5.44
N LEU A 43 -4.07 -2.35 5.50
CA LEU A 43 -4.18 -1.41 4.40
C LEU A 43 -3.38 -0.15 4.73
N LEU A 44 -2.50 0.25 3.82
CA LEU A 44 -1.62 1.40 3.96
C LEU A 44 -1.84 2.34 2.76
N ASP A 45 -2.18 3.58 3.04
CA ASP A 45 -2.33 4.62 2.03
C ASP A 45 -1.19 5.62 2.18
N GLU A 46 -0.30 5.68 1.19
CA GLU A 46 0.91 6.52 1.16
C GLU A 46 1.71 6.52 2.48
N PRO A 47 2.02 5.35 3.05
CA PRO A 47 2.49 5.24 4.43
C PRO A 47 3.86 5.86 4.68
N PHE A 48 4.61 6.20 3.63
CA PHE A 48 5.96 6.76 3.72
C PHE A 48 6.03 8.24 3.34
N ASN A 49 4.90 8.87 3.02
CA ASN A 49 4.85 10.30 2.68
C ASN A 49 5.21 11.17 3.88
N ALA A 50 5.95 12.24 3.60
CA ALA A 50 6.41 13.23 4.59
C ALA A 50 7.21 12.62 5.78
N VAL A 51 7.86 11.49 5.55
CA VAL A 51 8.70 10.79 6.53
C VAL A 51 10.15 10.80 6.03
N ASP A 52 11.11 11.03 6.93
CA ASP A 52 12.53 10.98 6.58
C ASP A 52 12.98 9.56 6.22
N SER A 53 14.05 9.45 5.43
CA SER A 53 14.53 8.17 4.89
C SER A 53 14.89 7.15 5.97
N LYS A 54 15.41 7.58 7.11
CA LYS A 54 15.77 6.68 8.23
C LYS A 54 14.51 6.09 8.87
N THR A 55 13.50 6.93 9.09
CA THR A 55 12.20 6.49 9.62
C THR A 55 11.49 5.59 8.61
N THR A 56 11.50 5.94 7.32
CA THR A 56 10.95 5.11 6.24
C THR A 56 11.55 3.71 6.25
N ALA A 57 12.88 3.58 6.33
CA ALA A 57 13.54 2.27 6.41
C ALA A 57 13.07 1.43 7.61
N GLY A 58 12.87 2.06 8.78
CA GLY A 58 12.31 1.40 9.96
C GLY A 58 10.88 0.90 9.75
N LEU A 59 10.01 1.72 9.13
CA LEU A 59 8.63 1.35 8.83
C LEU A 59 8.54 0.23 7.77
N ILE A 60 9.40 0.26 6.75
CA ILE A 60 9.51 -0.82 5.75
C ILE A 60 9.91 -2.13 6.43
N THR A 61 10.84 -2.09 7.40
CA THR A 61 11.21 -3.28 8.17
C THR A 61 10.02 -3.90 8.90
N LEU A 62 9.11 -3.09 9.45
CA LEU A 62 7.86 -3.57 10.06
C LEU A 62 6.92 -4.20 9.03
N VAL A 63 6.77 -3.58 7.86
CA VAL A 63 5.96 -4.14 6.76
C VAL A 63 6.49 -5.51 6.34
N GLN A 64 7.80 -5.64 6.13
CA GLN A 64 8.44 -6.92 5.80
C GLN A 64 8.28 -7.96 6.91
N GLN A 65 8.27 -7.54 8.18
CA GLN A 65 8.01 -8.43 9.30
C GLN A 65 6.57 -8.96 9.25
N TRP A 66 5.57 -8.13 8.97
CA TRP A 66 4.18 -8.57 8.82
C TRP A 66 4.01 -9.55 7.66
N GLN A 67 4.65 -9.30 6.51
CA GLN A 67 4.65 -10.22 5.38
C GLN A 67 5.24 -11.59 5.76
N ARG A 68 6.39 -11.61 6.47
CA ARG A 68 7.01 -12.86 6.98
C ARG A 68 6.14 -13.59 8.01
N GLN A 69 5.26 -12.89 8.72
CA GLN A 69 4.28 -13.47 9.63
C GLN A 69 3.03 -14.01 8.91
N GLY A 70 2.99 -13.96 7.57
CA GLY A 70 1.86 -14.41 6.76
C GLY A 70 0.68 -13.43 6.75
N ARG A 71 0.87 -12.17 7.16
CA ARG A 71 -0.17 -11.13 7.05
C ARG A 71 -0.25 -10.60 5.63
N THR A 72 -1.45 -10.27 5.19
CA THR A 72 -1.66 -9.58 3.92
C THR A 72 -1.46 -8.08 4.11
N VAL A 73 -0.52 -7.50 3.38
CA VAL A 73 -0.30 -6.05 3.37
C VAL A 73 -0.60 -5.51 1.98
N ILE A 74 -1.53 -4.57 1.90
CA ILE A 74 -1.87 -3.83 0.68
C ILE A 74 -1.45 -2.38 0.91
N ALA A 75 -0.56 -1.87 0.07
CA ALA A 75 -0.05 -0.50 0.17
C ALA A 75 -0.26 0.27 -1.14
N VAL A 76 -0.77 1.49 -1.04
CA VAL A 76 -0.76 2.46 -2.14
C VAL A 76 0.54 3.25 -2.05
N LEU A 77 1.33 3.25 -3.12
CA LEU A 77 2.64 3.89 -3.20
C LEU A 77 2.79 4.62 -4.53
N HIS A 78 3.58 5.70 -4.52
CA HIS A 78 3.92 6.47 -5.72
C HIS A 78 5.38 6.32 -6.15
N ASP A 79 6.21 5.68 -5.35
CA ASP A 79 7.63 5.47 -5.65
C ASP A 79 7.86 4.06 -6.22
N ASP A 80 8.03 4.00 -7.55
CA ASP A 80 8.27 2.74 -8.27
C ASP A 80 9.51 1.99 -7.75
N ALA A 81 10.52 2.70 -7.23
CA ALA A 81 11.73 2.07 -6.70
C ALA A 81 11.42 1.33 -5.39
N GLN A 82 10.65 1.95 -4.49
CA GLN A 82 10.20 1.30 -3.27
C GLN A 82 9.29 0.10 -3.55
N VAL A 83 8.39 0.22 -4.53
CA VAL A 83 7.53 -0.91 -4.93
C VAL A 83 8.38 -2.08 -5.41
N LYS A 84 9.34 -1.84 -6.30
CA LYS A 84 10.23 -2.89 -6.85
C LYS A 84 11.08 -3.56 -5.78
N GLU A 85 11.51 -2.81 -4.78
CA GLU A 85 12.41 -3.32 -3.75
C GLU A 85 11.68 -4.12 -2.65
N TYR A 86 10.45 -3.70 -2.27
CA TYR A 86 9.82 -4.20 -1.05
C TYR A 86 8.52 -4.98 -1.26
N PHE A 87 7.90 -4.90 -2.45
CA PHE A 87 6.60 -5.54 -2.72
C PHE A 87 6.72 -6.55 -3.87
N PRO A 88 6.49 -7.85 -3.61
CA PRO A 88 6.66 -8.89 -4.62
C PRO A 88 5.58 -8.86 -5.70
N GLN A 89 4.39 -8.34 -5.37
CA GLN A 89 3.26 -8.23 -6.28
C GLN A 89 2.75 -6.81 -6.37
N THR A 90 2.32 -6.41 -7.55
CA THR A 90 1.84 -5.05 -7.84
C THR A 90 0.54 -5.11 -8.66
N LEU A 91 -0.38 -4.23 -8.29
CA LEU A 91 -1.53 -3.84 -9.10
C LEU A 91 -1.26 -2.43 -9.63
N LEU A 92 -1.04 -2.27 -10.93
CA LEU A 92 -0.85 -0.97 -11.56
C LEU A 92 -2.19 -0.44 -12.06
N LEU A 93 -2.63 0.66 -11.49
CA LEU A 93 -3.91 1.31 -11.77
C LEU A 93 -3.69 2.68 -12.43
N ALA A 94 -4.45 2.95 -13.48
CA ALA A 94 -4.61 4.27 -14.08
C ALA A 94 -6.00 4.34 -14.73
N ARG A 95 -7.01 4.82 -14.02
CA ARG A 95 -8.44 4.77 -14.35
C ARG A 95 -8.98 3.33 -14.56
N GLU A 96 -8.18 2.45 -15.09
CA GLU A 96 -8.45 1.02 -15.21
C GLU A 96 -7.25 0.22 -14.68
N CYS A 97 -7.42 -1.07 -14.53
CA CYS A 97 -6.33 -1.99 -14.23
C CYS A 97 -5.44 -2.15 -15.48
N ILE A 98 -4.22 -1.60 -15.41
CA ILE A 98 -3.23 -1.74 -16.49
C ILE A 98 -2.58 -3.12 -16.47
N ALA A 99 -2.17 -3.57 -15.29
CA ALA A 99 -1.53 -4.86 -15.09
C ALA A 99 -1.61 -5.28 -13.61
N TRP A 100 -1.65 -6.60 -13.37
CA TRP A 100 -1.55 -7.22 -12.06
C TRP A 100 -0.63 -8.44 -12.13
N GLY A 101 0.26 -8.57 -11.17
CA GLY A 101 1.12 -9.76 -11.05
C GLY A 101 2.42 -9.47 -10.32
N ASP A 102 3.44 -10.24 -10.64
CA ASP A 102 4.76 -10.04 -10.08
C ASP A 102 5.29 -8.65 -10.45
N THR A 103 5.85 -7.96 -9.47
CA THR A 103 6.25 -6.56 -9.61
C THR A 103 7.19 -6.32 -10.79
N ALA A 104 8.11 -7.25 -11.05
CA ALA A 104 9.03 -7.15 -12.16
C ALA A 104 8.33 -7.16 -13.54
N ASP A 105 7.25 -7.95 -13.66
CA ASP A 105 6.48 -8.09 -14.90
C ASP A 105 5.45 -6.95 -15.08
N VAL A 106 4.97 -6.40 -13.97
CA VAL A 106 3.99 -5.30 -13.97
C VAL A 106 4.65 -3.94 -14.22
N LEU A 107 5.73 -3.62 -13.49
CA LEU A 107 6.40 -2.32 -13.57
C LEU A 107 7.41 -2.22 -14.71
N THR A 108 6.95 -2.59 -15.92
CA THR A 108 7.70 -2.41 -17.17
C THR A 108 7.59 -0.98 -17.67
N SER A 109 8.57 -0.53 -18.46
CA SER A 109 8.53 0.81 -19.10
C SER A 109 7.28 0.98 -19.98
N ALA A 110 6.83 -0.09 -20.65
CA ALA A 110 5.63 -0.05 -21.49
C ALA A 110 4.35 0.17 -20.67
N ASN A 111 4.18 -0.58 -19.57
CA ASN A 111 3.01 -0.44 -18.69
C ASN A 111 3.00 0.92 -17.99
N LEU A 112 4.15 1.41 -17.52
CA LEU A 112 4.27 2.74 -16.91
C LEU A 112 3.97 3.86 -17.91
N ALA A 113 4.43 3.75 -19.16
CA ALA A 113 4.08 4.72 -20.20
C ALA A 113 2.58 4.72 -20.48
N ARG A 114 1.95 3.54 -20.60
CA ARG A 114 0.49 3.40 -20.77
C ARG A 114 -0.26 4.05 -19.61
N ALA A 115 0.15 3.79 -18.37
CA ALA A 115 -0.47 4.36 -17.18
C ALA A 115 -0.41 5.90 -17.19
N ARG A 116 0.75 6.49 -17.56
CA ARG A 116 0.92 7.95 -17.66
C ARG A 116 0.02 8.56 -18.73
N THR A 117 0.01 8.00 -19.93
CA THR A 117 -0.85 8.48 -21.03
C THR A 117 -2.32 8.47 -20.62
N MET A 118 -2.77 7.43 -19.90
CA MET A 118 -4.15 7.36 -19.42
C MET A 118 -4.45 8.34 -18.29
N ALA A 119 -3.48 8.61 -17.42
CA ALA A 119 -3.63 9.62 -16.37
C ALA A 119 -3.68 11.05 -16.93
N GLU A 120 -2.91 11.34 -17.98
CA GLU A 120 -2.84 12.65 -18.64
C GLU A 120 -4.06 12.94 -19.53
N ALA A 121 -4.72 11.91 -20.06
CA ALA A 121 -5.95 12.05 -20.87
C ALA A 121 -7.14 12.41 -19.97
N TRP A 122 -7.13 13.64 -19.42
CA TRP A 122 -8.24 14.14 -18.62
C TRP A 122 -9.44 14.39 -19.53
N ASP A 123 -10.46 13.55 -19.41
CA ASP A 123 -11.77 13.76 -20.02
C ASP A 123 -12.79 14.09 -18.94
N GLU A 124 -13.20 15.36 -18.87
CA GLU A 124 -14.23 15.83 -17.91
C GLU A 124 -15.60 15.18 -18.15
N THR A 125 -15.79 14.55 -19.31
CA THR A 125 -17.02 13.85 -19.70
C THR A 125 -16.95 12.33 -19.49
N ALA A 126 -15.86 11.83 -18.95
CA ALA A 126 -15.71 10.40 -18.69
C ALA A 126 -16.84 9.91 -17.78
N ALA A 127 -17.58 8.90 -18.21
CA ALA A 127 -18.62 8.28 -17.41
C ALA A 127 -18.03 7.84 -16.06
N ILE A 128 -18.72 8.20 -14.97
CA ILE A 128 -18.41 7.71 -13.64
C ILE A 128 -18.49 6.18 -13.73
N CYS A 129 -17.43 5.46 -13.32
CA CYS A 129 -17.44 4.01 -13.27
C CYS A 129 -18.68 3.56 -12.49
N ASP A 130 -19.61 2.88 -13.14
CA ASP A 130 -20.67 2.18 -12.44
C ASP A 130 -20.03 1.14 -11.54
N ILE A 131 -20.35 1.23 -10.24
CA ILE A 131 -19.79 0.35 -9.19
C ILE A 131 -20.49 -1.02 -9.23
N ASP A 132 -20.85 -1.51 -10.40
CA ASP A 132 -21.47 -2.83 -10.57
C ASP A 132 -20.45 -3.98 -10.75
N GLY A 133 -19.25 -3.83 -10.20
CA GLY A 133 -18.35 -4.97 -9.95
C GLY A 133 -17.78 -5.71 -11.17
N GLN A 134 -17.89 -5.16 -12.39
CA GLN A 134 -17.34 -5.80 -13.59
C GLN A 134 -16.05 -5.14 -14.06
N VAL A 135 -14.92 -5.80 -13.83
CA VAL A 135 -13.64 -5.48 -14.45
C VAL A 135 -13.52 -6.32 -15.73
N ASN A 136 -13.58 -5.68 -16.90
CA ASN A 136 -13.46 -6.32 -18.22
C ASN A 136 -14.41 -7.52 -18.45
N GLY A 137 -15.65 -7.46 -17.93
CA GLY A 137 -16.65 -8.52 -18.11
C GLY A 137 -16.44 -9.75 -17.23
N GLN A 138 -15.49 -9.73 -16.33
CA GLN A 138 -15.28 -10.77 -15.31
C GLN A 138 -15.49 -10.18 -13.91
N ASP A 139 -16.24 -10.91 -13.08
CA ASP A 139 -16.50 -10.60 -11.69
C ASP A 139 -15.18 -10.60 -10.89
N PHE A 140 -14.90 -9.51 -10.16
CA PHE A 140 -13.71 -9.38 -9.33
C PHE A 140 -13.58 -10.54 -8.32
N ASP A 141 -14.70 -11.00 -7.77
CA ASP A 141 -14.73 -12.13 -6.84
C ASP A 141 -14.27 -13.43 -7.51
N THR A 142 -14.59 -13.63 -8.79
CA THR A 142 -14.16 -14.80 -9.56
C THR A 142 -12.65 -14.77 -9.82
N LEU A 143 -12.08 -13.59 -10.13
CA LEU A 143 -10.63 -13.43 -10.34
C LEU A 143 -9.85 -13.62 -9.04
N LEU A 144 -10.37 -13.10 -7.93
CA LEU A 144 -9.77 -13.26 -6.62
C LEU A 144 -9.78 -14.73 -6.16
N ALA A 145 -10.91 -15.42 -6.34
CA ALA A 145 -11.06 -16.83 -6.00
C ALA A 145 -10.13 -17.75 -6.81
N GLN A 146 -9.96 -17.49 -8.11
CA GLN A 146 -9.06 -18.26 -8.97
C GLN A 146 -7.58 -18.09 -8.55
N ARG A 147 -7.17 -16.91 -8.10
CA ARG A 147 -5.79 -16.69 -7.64
C ARG A 147 -5.52 -17.25 -6.25
N LEU A 148 -6.47 -17.15 -5.33
CA LEU A 148 -6.33 -17.78 -4.01
C LEU A 148 -6.24 -19.31 -4.11
N ALA A 149 -6.93 -19.93 -5.08
CA ALA A 149 -6.86 -21.35 -5.34
C ALA A 149 -5.53 -21.78 -6.01
N ALA A 150 -4.84 -20.89 -6.70
CA ALA A 150 -3.57 -21.18 -7.37
C ALA A 150 -2.34 -21.06 -6.44
N THR A 151 -2.53 -20.53 -5.22
CA THR A 151 -1.47 -20.33 -4.21
C THR A 151 -1.57 -21.29 -3.02
N ALA A 152 -2.54 -22.21 -3.00
CA ALA A 152 -2.73 -23.28 -2.05
C ALA A 152 -2.20 -24.62 -2.60
#